data_299b9b4bd3fe60de1b704759c0882845
#
_entry.id   299b9b4bd3fe60de1b704759c0882845
#
_cell.length_a   1.000
_cell.length_b   1.000
_cell.length_c   1.000
_cell.angle_alpha   90.00
_cell.angle_beta   90.00
_cell.angle_gamma   90.00
#
_symmetry.space_group_name_H-M   'P 1'
#
loop_
_entity.id
_entity.type
_entity.pdbx_description
1 polymer ?
#
loop_
_entity_poly.entity_id
_entity_poly.type
_entity_poly.pdbx_seq_one_letter_code
_entity_poly.pdbx_strand_id
1 'polypeptide(L)'
;MQKKSLLATVIASVFSIVAFAADGVYTATAQGQSGPVPVSVTVKDNKVTRIEVGPNKETVGIGAVAGPKVAQRILDAQSLAVDGVSGATVTSNAVKKATREAITQAGLNLKDWDKKPTQKAALKEKTITTDVLILGGGGAGMISAINASDQGVKVTLLEKMEFLGGASSICAGGMLIEGSKLQKDLGVKDDTPEKFVEDMLRNGRNLNNKQILNVYAKNVGPT
;
A
#
# COMPACT_ATOMS: atom_id res chain seq x y z
N MET A 1 -63.81 24.30 52.17
CA MET A 1 -62.82 23.18 52.03
C MET A 1 -61.99 23.43 50.78
N GLN A 2 -60.80 23.98 50.95
CA GLN A 2 -59.83 24.21 49.84
C GLN A 2 -58.92 23.00 49.76
N LYS A 3 -58.89 22.33 48.59
CA LYS A 3 -57.92 21.27 48.29
C LYS A 3 -56.63 21.95 47.78
N LYS A 4 -55.54 21.87 48.55
CA LYS A 4 -54.19 22.23 48.14
C LYS A 4 -53.64 21.11 47.31
N SER A 5 -53.43 21.36 45.99
CA SER A 5 -52.72 20.46 45.10
C SER A 5 -51.23 20.64 45.31
N LEU A 6 -50.53 19.60 45.77
CA LEU A 6 -49.08 19.55 45.90
C LEU A 6 -48.52 19.11 44.56
N LEU A 7 -47.90 20.04 43.83
CA LEU A 7 -47.18 19.77 42.58
C LEU A 7 -45.77 19.32 42.93
N ALA A 8 -45.50 18.01 42.88
CA ALA A 8 -44.18 17.46 43.05
C ALA A 8 -43.36 17.62 41.76
N THR A 9 -42.42 18.54 41.73
CA THR A 9 -41.45 18.71 40.63
C THR A 9 -40.37 17.64 40.79
N VAL A 10 -40.39 16.64 39.90
CA VAL A 10 -39.33 15.66 39.75
C VAL A 10 -38.19 16.30 38.92
N ILE A 11 -37.12 16.67 39.55
CA ILE A 11 -35.86 17.10 38.86
C ILE A 11 -35.17 15.82 38.44
N ALA A 12 -35.31 15.44 37.18
CA ALA A 12 -34.52 14.41 36.55
C ALA A 12 -33.12 15.00 36.25
N SER A 13 -32.16 14.74 37.14
CA SER A 13 -30.75 15.03 36.90
C SER A 13 -30.26 14.05 35.82
N VAL A 14 -30.08 14.53 34.60
CA VAL A 14 -29.39 13.80 33.52
C VAL A 14 -27.93 13.75 33.88
N PHE A 15 -27.50 12.68 34.53
CA PHE A 15 -26.08 12.34 34.65
C PHE A 15 -25.61 11.94 33.26
N SER A 16 -24.92 12.80 32.55
CA SER A 16 -24.13 12.41 31.38
C SER A 16 -22.99 11.54 31.85
N ILE A 17 -23.16 10.22 31.71
CA ILE A 17 -22.06 9.26 31.91
C ILE A 17 -21.10 9.51 30.77
N VAL A 18 -19.99 10.18 31.04
CA VAL A 18 -18.86 10.21 30.14
C VAL A 18 -18.28 8.80 30.16
N ALA A 19 -18.57 8.00 29.15
CA ALA A 19 -17.96 6.70 29.00
C ALA A 19 -16.47 6.93 28.72
N PHE A 20 -15.63 6.62 29.68
CA PHE A 20 -14.19 6.53 29.48
C PHE A 20 -13.88 5.22 28.78
N ALA A 21 -13.01 5.26 27.77
CA ALA A 21 -12.46 4.04 27.20
C ALA A 21 -11.70 3.28 28.30
N ALA A 22 -11.90 1.97 28.36
CA ALA A 22 -11.17 1.15 29.32
C ALA A 22 -9.70 1.02 28.88
N ASP A 23 -8.79 1.12 29.85
CA ASP A 23 -7.39 0.81 29.59
C ASP A 23 -7.23 -0.66 29.22
N GLY A 24 -6.44 -0.93 28.21
CA GLY A 24 -6.25 -2.30 27.73
C GLY A 24 -5.66 -2.40 26.33
N VAL A 25 -5.54 -3.63 25.86
CA VAL A 25 -5.15 -3.96 24.49
C VAL A 25 -6.34 -4.56 23.77
N TYR A 26 -6.72 -3.95 22.66
CA TYR A 26 -7.86 -4.34 21.83
C TYR A 26 -7.35 -4.81 20.49
N THR A 27 -7.77 -5.99 20.06
CA THR A 27 -7.31 -6.60 18.81
C THR A 27 -8.46 -6.84 17.87
N ALA A 28 -8.30 -6.42 16.64
CA ALA A 28 -9.22 -6.69 15.56
C ALA A 28 -8.48 -7.11 14.29
N THR A 29 -9.20 -7.67 13.34
CA THR A 29 -8.62 -8.19 12.10
C THR A 29 -9.46 -7.75 10.91
N ALA A 30 -8.81 -7.31 9.84
CA ALA A 30 -9.48 -7.02 8.58
C ALA A 30 -8.79 -7.73 7.41
N GLN A 31 -9.54 -7.97 6.33
CA GLN A 31 -9.01 -8.62 5.14
C GLN A 31 -8.09 -7.67 4.38
N GLY A 32 -6.83 -8.07 4.20
CA GLY A 32 -5.84 -7.44 3.35
C GLY A 32 -5.79 -8.05 1.96
N GLN A 33 -4.69 -7.81 1.24
CA GLN A 33 -4.46 -8.32 -0.12
C GLN A 33 -4.22 -9.83 -0.13
N SER A 34 -3.39 -10.32 0.78
CA SER A 34 -2.95 -11.72 0.80
C SER A 34 -3.53 -12.52 1.98
N GLY A 35 -4.43 -11.92 2.75
CA GLY A 35 -5.08 -12.56 3.87
C GLY A 35 -5.45 -11.61 5.00
N PRO A 36 -5.83 -12.14 6.16
CA PRO A 36 -6.19 -11.34 7.32
C PRO A 36 -4.99 -10.56 7.87
N VAL A 37 -5.22 -9.30 8.22
CA VAL A 37 -4.26 -8.39 8.84
C VAL A 37 -4.74 -8.07 10.25
N PRO A 38 -4.17 -8.70 11.30
CA PRO A 38 -4.52 -8.40 12.67
C PRO A 38 -3.84 -7.10 13.12
N VAL A 39 -4.55 -6.31 13.92
CA VAL A 39 -4.05 -5.06 14.50
C VAL A 39 -4.39 -5.04 15.98
N SER A 40 -3.42 -4.71 16.82
CA SER A 40 -3.57 -4.49 18.25
C SER A 40 -3.45 -3.00 18.57
N VAL A 41 -4.40 -2.47 19.33
CA VAL A 41 -4.45 -1.08 19.78
C VAL A 41 -4.35 -1.06 21.30
N THR A 42 -3.36 -0.39 21.84
CA THR A 42 -3.23 -0.17 23.29
C THR A 42 -3.84 1.17 23.67
N VAL A 43 -4.79 1.13 24.57
CA VAL A 43 -5.43 2.33 25.15
C VAL A 43 -4.98 2.49 26.60
N LYS A 44 -4.59 3.70 26.97
CA LYS A 44 -4.26 4.11 28.31
C LYS A 44 -4.72 5.54 28.55
N ASP A 45 -5.35 5.79 29.69
CA ASP A 45 -5.85 7.12 30.07
C ASP A 45 -6.72 7.76 28.94
N ASN A 46 -7.63 6.98 28.37
CA ASN A 46 -8.52 7.40 27.26
C ASN A 46 -7.78 7.82 25.96
N LYS A 47 -6.52 7.40 25.76
CA LYS A 47 -5.70 7.68 24.59
C LYS A 47 -5.14 6.41 23.98
N VAL A 48 -5.03 6.38 22.67
CA VAL A 48 -4.28 5.32 21.98
C VAL A 48 -2.80 5.64 22.10
N THR A 49 -2.05 4.74 22.72
CA THR A 49 -0.61 4.89 22.97
C THR A 49 0.25 4.01 22.08
N ARG A 50 -0.34 2.96 21.47
CA ARG A 50 0.37 2.04 20.59
C ARG A 50 -0.59 1.40 19.57
N ILE A 51 -0.13 1.22 18.35
CA ILE A 51 -0.83 0.46 17.31
C ILE A 51 0.19 -0.48 16.68
N GLU A 52 -0.09 -1.77 16.69
CA GLU A 52 0.80 -2.79 16.13
C GLU A 52 0.06 -3.65 15.11
N VAL A 53 0.72 -3.90 13.99
CA VAL A 53 0.26 -4.85 12.99
C VAL A 53 0.90 -6.21 13.30
N GLY A 54 0.07 -7.19 13.60
CA GLY A 54 0.53 -8.53 13.92
C GLY A 54 1.00 -9.33 12.69
N PRO A 55 1.45 -10.58 12.90
CA PRO A 55 1.89 -11.45 11.81
C PRO A 55 0.80 -11.61 10.75
N ASN A 56 1.18 -11.48 9.49
CA ASN A 56 0.27 -11.55 8.35
C ASN A 56 0.98 -12.09 7.11
N LYS A 57 0.23 -12.36 6.03
CA LYS A 57 0.74 -12.91 4.77
C LYS A 57 0.84 -11.86 3.66
N GLU A 58 0.85 -10.59 4.00
CA GLU A 58 0.95 -9.52 3.01
C GLU A 58 2.27 -9.59 2.23
N THR A 59 2.25 -9.11 1.00
CA THR A 59 3.40 -9.18 0.10
C THR A 59 4.63 -8.52 0.72
N VAL A 60 5.72 -9.29 0.81
CA VAL A 60 7.02 -8.81 1.31
C VAL A 60 7.47 -7.61 0.47
N GLY A 61 7.98 -6.58 1.13
CA GLY A 61 8.41 -5.33 0.47
C GLY A 61 7.28 -4.38 0.09
N ILE A 62 6.01 -4.81 0.10
CA ILE A 62 4.84 -3.99 -0.24
C ILE A 62 3.91 -3.88 0.98
N GLY A 63 2.98 -4.81 1.11
CA GLY A 63 1.99 -4.80 2.18
C GLY A 63 2.60 -4.99 3.57
N ALA A 64 3.59 -5.88 3.68
CA ALA A 64 4.30 -6.12 4.94
C ALA A 64 5.02 -4.87 5.48
N VAL A 65 5.50 -3.99 4.59
CA VAL A 65 6.12 -2.70 4.97
C VAL A 65 5.08 -1.61 5.18
N ALA A 66 4.01 -1.62 4.37
CA ALA A 66 2.97 -0.61 4.42
C ALA A 66 2.14 -0.66 5.70
N GLY A 67 1.86 -1.85 6.22
CA GLY A 67 1.04 -2.04 7.41
C GLY A 67 1.55 -1.25 8.62
N PRO A 68 2.79 -1.50 9.09
CA PRO A 68 3.39 -0.76 10.19
C PRO A 68 3.45 0.77 9.97
N LYS A 69 3.71 1.21 8.72
CA LYS A 69 3.74 2.65 8.39
C LYS A 69 2.37 3.32 8.52
N VAL A 70 1.31 2.65 8.09
CA VAL A 70 -0.06 3.17 8.26
C VAL A 70 -0.43 3.19 9.73
N ALA A 71 -0.10 2.15 10.49
CA ALA A 71 -0.32 2.11 11.94
C ALA A 71 0.36 3.27 12.65
N GLN A 72 1.62 3.57 12.30
CA GLN A 72 2.35 4.71 12.85
C GLN A 72 1.71 6.05 12.48
N ARG A 73 1.29 6.23 11.20
CA ARG A 73 0.58 7.45 10.77
C ARG A 73 -0.71 7.68 11.56
N ILE A 74 -1.47 6.62 11.81
CA ILE A 74 -2.70 6.69 12.60
C ILE A 74 -2.39 7.07 14.05
N LEU A 75 -1.36 6.48 14.63
CA LEU A 75 -0.92 6.78 15.99
C LEU A 75 -0.47 8.23 16.14
N ASP A 76 0.40 8.72 15.24
CA ASP A 76 0.94 10.08 15.28
C ASP A 76 -0.16 11.13 15.07
N ALA A 77 -1.10 10.84 14.17
CA ALA A 77 -2.19 11.74 13.85
C ALA A 77 -3.37 11.63 14.84
N GLN A 78 -3.42 10.61 15.66
CA GLN A 78 -4.61 10.22 16.46
C GLN A 78 -5.88 10.28 15.59
N SER A 79 -5.77 9.74 14.36
CA SER A 79 -6.83 9.81 13.34
C SER A 79 -6.74 8.65 12.36
N LEU A 80 -7.90 8.16 11.92
CA LEU A 80 -8.03 7.19 10.84
C LEU A 80 -8.04 7.86 9.44
N ALA A 81 -8.17 9.17 9.38
CA ALA A 81 -8.21 9.95 8.14
C ALA A 81 -6.79 10.29 7.62
N VAL A 82 -5.86 9.36 7.79
CA VAL A 82 -4.49 9.44 7.26
C VAL A 82 -4.40 8.85 5.85
N ASP A 83 -3.39 9.27 5.08
CA ASP A 83 -3.12 8.70 3.77
C ASP A 83 -2.58 7.27 3.90
N GLY A 84 -3.01 6.40 2.99
CA GLY A 84 -2.43 5.07 2.84
C GLY A 84 -1.03 5.12 2.23
N VAL A 85 -0.36 3.97 2.20
CA VAL A 85 0.91 3.81 1.49
C VAL A 85 0.63 3.55 0.01
N SER A 86 1.27 4.32 -0.86
CA SER A 86 1.17 4.17 -2.31
C SER A 86 1.54 2.75 -2.73
N GLY A 87 0.73 2.11 -3.58
CA GLY A 87 0.92 0.73 -4.04
C GLY A 87 0.47 -0.36 -3.07
N ALA A 88 0.10 -0.02 -1.83
CA ALA A 88 -0.41 -0.96 -0.83
C ALA A 88 -1.78 -0.53 -0.30
N THR A 89 -2.67 -0.09 -1.19
CA THR A 89 -3.98 0.48 -0.82
C THR A 89 -4.85 -0.52 -0.06
N VAL A 90 -4.87 -1.79 -0.49
CA VAL A 90 -5.70 -2.83 0.15
C VAL A 90 -5.22 -3.08 1.57
N THR A 91 -3.92 -3.28 1.78
CA THR A 91 -3.32 -3.45 3.11
C THR A 91 -3.52 -2.22 3.99
N SER A 92 -3.32 -1.01 3.42
CA SER A 92 -3.54 0.24 4.15
C SER A 92 -4.98 0.37 4.66
N ASN A 93 -5.96 0.02 3.84
CA ASN A 93 -7.36 0.03 4.21
C ASN A 93 -7.70 -1.06 5.25
N ALA A 94 -7.06 -2.23 5.15
CA ALA A 94 -7.21 -3.30 6.14
C ALA A 94 -6.74 -2.84 7.53
N VAL A 95 -5.55 -2.21 7.61
CA VAL A 95 -5.02 -1.66 8.87
C VAL A 95 -5.96 -0.61 9.45
N LYS A 96 -6.44 0.34 8.63
CA LYS A 96 -7.40 1.36 9.08
C LYS A 96 -8.70 0.75 9.59
N LYS A 97 -9.23 -0.25 8.90
CA LYS A 97 -10.48 -0.93 9.29
C LYS A 97 -10.31 -1.71 10.59
N ALA A 98 -9.24 -2.49 10.73
CA ALA A 98 -8.94 -3.22 11.95
C ALA A 98 -8.70 -2.27 13.14
N THR A 99 -7.96 -1.18 12.93
CA THR A 99 -7.76 -0.16 13.96
C THR A 99 -9.08 0.48 14.39
N ARG A 100 -9.97 0.81 13.44
CA ARG A 100 -11.31 1.34 13.71
C ARG A 100 -12.11 0.41 14.62
N GLU A 101 -12.09 -0.87 14.32
CA GLU A 101 -12.81 -1.86 15.11
C GLU A 101 -12.24 -2.01 16.52
N ALA A 102 -10.92 -2.06 16.65
CA ALA A 102 -10.25 -2.10 17.96
C ALA A 102 -10.55 -0.84 18.80
N ILE A 103 -10.55 0.35 18.19
CA ILE A 103 -10.94 1.62 18.83
C ILE A 103 -12.41 1.57 19.29
N THR A 104 -13.29 0.98 18.50
CA THR A 104 -14.71 0.80 18.85
C THR A 104 -14.87 -0.13 20.04
N GLN A 105 -14.13 -1.25 20.07
CA GLN A 105 -14.11 -2.18 21.19
C GLN A 105 -13.62 -1.52 22.49
N ALA A 106 -12.67 -0.60 22.37
CA ALA A 106 -12.18 0.18 23.51
C ALA A 106 -13.17 1.21 24.04
N GLY A 107 -14.26 1.49 23.33
CA GLY A 107 -15.24 2.50 23.70
C GLY A 107 -14.84 3.94 23.38
N LEU A 108 -13.81 4.15 22.56
CA LEU A 108 -13.40 5.48 22.11
C LEU A 108 -14.40 6.05 21.08
N ASN A 109 -14.55 7.37 21.06
CA ASN A 109 -15.48 8.05 20.17
C ASN A 109 -14.90 8.13 18.74
N LEU A 110 -15.44 7.35 17.81
CA LEU A 110 -15.02 7.32 16.41
C LEU A 110 -15.08 8.68 15.70
N LYS A 111 -15.99 9.59 16.10
CA LYS A 111 -16.07 10.93 15.50
C LYS A 111 -14.79 11.73 15.69
N ASP A 112 -14.04 11.49 16.75
CA ASP A 112 -12.76 12.15 16.98
C ASP A 112 -11.66 11.56 16.10
N TRP A 113 -11.75 10.28 15.77
CA TRP A 113 -10.82 9.55 14.92
C TRP A 113 -11.07 9.71 13.40
N ASP A 114 -12.25 10.18 13.01
CA ASP A 114 -12.58 10.45 11.60
C ASP A 114 -12.21 11.87 11.15
N LYS A 115 -11.79 12.72 12.08
CA LYS A 115 -11.33 14.09 11.75
C LYS A 115 -10.01 14.04 10.98
N LYS A 116 -9.94 14.77 9.89
CA LYS A 116 -8.66 14.95 9.18
C LYS A 116 -7.64 15.60 10.13
N PRO A 117 -6.40 15.08 10.16
CA PRO A 117 -5.34 15.71 10.94
C PRO A 117 -5.18 17.18 10.54
N THR A 118 -5.14 18.05 11.52
CA THR A 118 -5.02 19.51 11.31
C THR A 118 -3.61 19.91 10.84
N GLN A 119 -2.61 19.07 11.03
CA GLN A 119 -1.25 19.30 10.58
C GLN A 119 -0.93 18.39 9.37
N LYS A 120 -1.05 18.92 8.15
CA LYS A 120 -0.13 18.51 7.10
C LYS A 120 1.25 19.01 7.52
N ALA A 121 2.19 18.09 7.75
CA ALA A 121 3.59 18.47 7.85
C ALA A 121 3.91 19.38 6.64
N ALA A 122 4.40 20.58 6.89
CA ALA A 122 4.77 21.50 5.83
C ALA A 122 5.79 20.77 4.93
N LEU A 123 5.42 20.55 3.69
CA LEU A 123 6.32 19.95 2.70
C LEU A 123 7.51 20.91 2.57
N LYS A 124 8.71 20.44 2.95
CA LYS A 124 9.93 21.19 2.68
C LYS A 124 10.19 21.11 1.18
N GLU A 125 10.10 22.23 0.50
CA GLU A 125 10.49 22.30 -0.90
C GLU A 125 11.96 21.97 -1.03
N LYS A 126 12.27 21.12 -2.03
CA LYS A 126 13.64 20.75 -2.40
C LYS A 126 13.78 20.89 -3.90
N THR A 127 14.65 21.78 -4.32
CA THR A 127 15.04 21.92 -5.73
C THR A 127 16.24 21.05 -6.03
N ILE A 128 16.17 20.26 -7.09
CA ILE A 128 17.26 19.41 -7.58
C ILE A 128 17.49 19.76 -9.05
N THR A 129 18.73 20.11 -9.41
CA THR A 129 19.14 20.30 -10.80
C THR A 129 19.69 19.02 -11.37
N THR A 130 19.22 18.61 -12.53
CA THR A 130 19.60 17.38 -13.22
C THR A 130 19.52 17.56 -14.74
N ASP A 131 20.32 16.80 -15.49
CA ASP A 131 20.28 16.83 -16.96
C ASP A 131 19.13 15.98 -17.49
N VAL A 132 18.88 14.85 -16.83
CA VAL A 132 17.79 13.92 -17.18
C VAL A 132 16.94 13.63 -15.94
N LEU A 133 15.63 13.87 -16.07
CA LEU A 133 14.64 13.50 -15.05
C LEU A 133 13.85 12.29 -15.55
N ILE A 134 13.84 11.21 -14.76
CA ILE A 134 13.07 9.99 -15.04
C ILE A 134 11.96 9.86 -14.01
N LEU A 135 10.74 9.69 -14.49
CA LEU A 135 9.55 9.48 -13.65
C LEU A 135 9.15 8.01 -13.68
N GLY A 136 9.35 7.33 -12.57
CA GLY A 136 9.07 5.92 -12.36
C GLY A 136 10.33 5.05 -12.33
N GLY A 137 10.48 4.30 -11.23
CA GLY A 137 11.61 3.40 -10.98
C GLY A 137 11.31 1.94 -11.29
N GLY A 138 10.43 1.65 -12.26
CA GLY A 138 10.23 0.31 -12.80
C GLY A 138 11.39 -0.11 -13.72
N GLY A 139 11.31 -1.31 -14.30
CA GLY A 139 12.36 -1.86 -15.16
C GLY A 139 12.82 -0.89 -16.25
N ALA A 140 11.89 -0.29 -16.99
CA ALA A 140 12.22 0.68 -18.04
C ALA A 140 12.93 1.94 -17.51
N GLY A 141 12.42 2.51 -16.40
CA GLY A 141 13.02 3.69 -15.79
C GLY A 141 14.42 3.44 -15.26
N MET A 142 14.65 2.29 -14.63
CA MET A 142 15.99 1.91 -14.14
C MET A 142 16.98 1.71 -15.27
N ILE A 143 16.60 1.01 -16.34
CA ILE A 143 17.47 0.82 -17.52
C ILE A 143 17.76 2.17 -18.21
N SER A 144 16.76 3.04 -18.33
CA SER A 144 16.96 4.40 -18.85
C SER A 144 17.95 5.20 -17.98
N ALA A 145 17.83 5.08 -16.65
CA ALA A 145 18.74 5.76 -15.73
C ALA A 145 20.19 5.28 -15.86
N ILE A 146 20.38 3.96 -15.96
CA ILE A 146 21.70 3.34 -16.15
C ILE A 146 22.30 3.84 -17.48
N ASN A 147 21.57 3.69 -18.59
CA ASN A 147 22.08 4.09 -19.90
C ASN A 147 22.43 5.59 -19.99
N ALA A 148 21.63 6.46 -19.38
CA ALA A 148 21.93 7.88 -19.34
C ALA A 148 23.15 8.17 -18.47
N SER A 149 23.25 7.53 -17.31
CA SER A 149 24.39 7.66 -16.40
C SER A 149 25.70 7.19 -17.03
N ASP A 150 25.67 6.09 -17.79
CA ASP A 150 26.83 5.55 -18.52
C ASP A 150 27.35 6.53 -19.60
N GLN A 151 26.49 7.42 -20.06
CA GLN A 151 26.87 8.52 -20.97
C GLN A 151 27.39 9.76 -20.24
N GLY A 152 27.56 9.69 -18.92
CA GLY A 152 28.14 10.76 -18.09
C GLY A 152 27.21 11.90 -17.75
N VAL A 153 25.88 11.79 -18.01
CA VAL A 153 24.93 12.83 -17.67
C VAL A 153 24.36 12.63 -16.24
N LYS A 154 24.04 13.74 -15.59
CA LYS A 154 23.44 13.71 -14.25
C LYS A 154 21.96 13.30 -14.33
N VAL A 155 21.64 12.17 -13.71
CA VAL A 155 20.30 11.61 -13.72
C VAL A 155 19.63 11.75 -12.36
N THR A 156 18.34 12.14 -12.35
CA THR A 156 17.47 12.03 -11.19
C THR A 156 16.28 11.14 -11.54
N LEU A 157 16.10 10.06 -10.79
CA LEU A 157 14.95 9.18 -10.90
C LEU A 157 14.00 9.42 -9.72
N LEU A 158 12.72 9.66 -10.03
CA LEU A 158 11.66 9.80 -9.02
C LEU A 158 10.74 8.60 -9.08
N GLU A 159 10.60 7.92 -7.95
CA GLU A 159 9.68 6.80 -7.77
C GLU A 159 8.58 7.16 -6.78
N LYS A 160 7.34 6.82 -7.12
CA LYS A 160 6.16 7.04 -6.27
C LYS A 160 6.11 6.07 -5.08
N MET A 161 6.59 4.85 -5.33
CA MET A 161 6.65 3.79 -4.32
C MET A 161 7.87 3.99 -3.43
N GLU A 162 7.88 3.33 -2.29
CA GLU A 162 9.03 3.34 -1.36
C GLU A 162 10.13 2.34 -1.75
N PHE A 163 9.99 1.69 -2.91
CA PHE A 163 10.95 0.73 -3.46
C PHE A 163 10.98 0.85 -4.99
N LEU A 164 12.10 0.47 -5.57
CA LEU A 164 12.31 0.40 -7.00
C LEU A 164 11.89 -0.96 -7.57
N GLY A 165 11.79 -1.04 -8.89
CA GLY A 165 11.52 -2.28 -9.63
C GLY A 165 10.13 -2.38 -10.23
N GLY A 166 9.13 -1.69 -9.67
CA GLY A 166 7.75 -1.76 -10.16
C GLY A 166 7.25 -3.20 -10.29
N ALA A 167 6.57 -3.54 -11.38
CA ALA A 167 6.09 -4.90 -11.64
C ALA A 167 7.24 -5.92 -11.79
N SER A 168 8.43 -5.50 -12.23
CA SER A 168 9.58 -6.40 -12.36
C SER A 168 10.09 -6.94 -11.03
N SER A 169 9.93 -6.19 -9.93
CA SER A 169 10.35 -6.63 -8.60
C SER A 169 9.43 -7.67 -7.97
N ILE A 170 8.21 -7.81 -8.46
CA ILE A 170 7.18 -8.72 -7.95
C ILE A 170 6.79 -9.83 -8.94
N CYS A 171 7.44 -9.87 -10.09
CA CYS A 171 7.28 -10.98 -11.02
C CYS A 171 7.95 -12.24 -10.47
N ALA A 172 7.56 -13.41 -10.98
CA ALA A 172 8.12 -14.69 -10.56
C ALA A 172 9.58 -14.92 -11.01
N GLY A 173 10.24 -13.91 -11.60
CA GLY A 173 11.62 -13.99 -12.08
C GLY A 173 11.78 -14.74 -13.40
N GLY A 174 10.69 -15.24 -13.98
CA GLY A 174 10.70 -15.88 -15.28
C GLY A 174 10.65 -14.87 -16.42
N MET A 175 11.42 -15.11 -17.46
CA MET A 175 11.38 -14.35 -18.71
C MET A 175 11.16 -15.31 -19.87
N LEU A 176 10.17 -15.03 -20.69
CA LEU A 176 9.92 -15.81 -21.90
C LEU A 176 10.89 -15.34 -22.99
N ILE A 177 11.72 -16.26 -23.45
CA ILE A 177 12.79 -15.98 -24.41
C ILE A 177 12.74 -17.06 -25.49
N GLU A 178 12.84 -16.65 -26.74
CA GLU A 178 13.13 -17.54 -27.87
C GLU A 178 14.55 -17.28 -28.38
N GLY A 179 15.18 -18.28 -29.05
CA GLY A 179 16.48 -18.15 -29.69
C GLY A 179 17.64 -17.92 -28.71
N SER A 180 17.47 -18.20 -27.42
CA SER A 180 18.51 -18.05 -26.41
C SER A 180 19.73 -18.97 -26.66
N LYS A 181 20.88 -18.60 -26.10
CA LYS A 181 22.07 -19.45 -26.15
C LYS A 181 21.79 -20.85 -25.57
N LEU A 182 21.06 -20.94 -24.47
CA LEU A 182 20.69 -22.22 -23.85
C LEU A 182 19.86 -23.10 -24.79
N GLN A 183 18.87 -22.55 -25.48
CA GLN A 183 18.06 -23.29 -26.46
C GLN A 183 18.93 -23.80 -27.63
N LYS A 184 19.87 -22.99 -28.11
CA LYS A 184 20.81 -23.39 -29.17
C LYS A 184 21.72 -24.50 -28.70
N ASP A 185 22.27 -24.40 -27.48
CA ASP A 185 23.15 -25.42 -26.89
C ASP A 185 22.37 -26.76 -26.66
N LEU A 186 21.07 -26.70 -26.38
CA LEU A 186 20.18 -27.88 -26.23
C LEU A 186 19.65 -28.37 -27.56
N GLY A 187 19.99 -27.76 -28.68
CA GLY A 187 19.57 -28.21 -30.02
C GLY A 187 18.12 -27.88 -30.38
N VAL A 188 17.48 -26.95 -29.68
CA VAL A 188 16.13 -26.46 -30.03
C VAL A 188 16.22 -25.69 -31.34
N LYS A 189 15.48 -26.12 -32.36
CA LYS A 189 15.53 -25.53 -33.72
C LYS A 189 14.19 -24.99 -34.21
N ASP A 190 13.11 -25.33 -33.55
CA ASP A 190 11.76 -25.07 -33.98
C ASP A 190 11.07 -23.93 -33.20
N ASP A 191 11.80 -23.27 -32.32
CA ASP A 191 11.34 -22.05 -31.63
C ASP A 191 11.89 -20.85 -32.39
N THR A 192 10.98 -20.11 -33.05
CA THR A 192 11.31 -18.95 -33.89
C THR A 192 10.58 -17.72 -33.40
N PRO A 193 11.06 -16.49 -33.75
CA PRO A 193 10.37 -15.25 -33.42
C PRO A 193 8.90 -15.24 -33.83
N GLU A 194 8.59 -15.80 -35.01
CA GLU A 194 7.22 -15.87 -35.55
C GLU A 194 6.33 -16.78 -34.71
N LYS A 195 6.84 -17.97 -34.37
CA LYS A 195 6.14 -18.94 -33.51
C LYS A 195 5.94 -18.41 -32.10
N PHE A 196 6.96 -17.75 -31.55
CA PHE A 196 6.86 -17.06 -30.25
C PHE A 196 5.73 -16.03 -30.25
N VAL A 197 5.66 -15.18 -31.29
CA VAL A 197 4.59 -14.16 -31.41
C VAL A 197 3.22 -14.81 -31.55
N GLU A 198 3.09 -15.90 -32.32
CA GLU A 198 1.85 -16.65 -32.46
C GLU A 198 1.37 -17.23 -31.13
N ASP A 199 2.26 -17.88 -30.40
CA ASP A 199 1.97 -18.46 -29.08
C ASP A 199 1.57 -17.39 -28.06
N MET A 200 2.25 -16.25 -28.05
CA MET A 200 1.93 -15.13 -27.17
C MET A 200 0.58 -14.49 -27.53
N LEU A 201 0.24 -14.37 -28.80
CA LEU A 201 -1.08 -13.90 -29.22
C LEU A 201 -2.18 -14.87 -28.81
N ARG A 202 -1.97 -16.17 -29.02
CA ARG A 202 -2.93 -17.21 -28.63
C ARG A 202 -3.17 -17.20 -27.12
N ASN A 203 -2.10 -17.18 -26.31
CA ASN A 203 -2.20 -17.14 -24.85
C ASN A 203 -2.81 -15.85 -24.33
N GLY A 204 -2.54 -14.73 -24.99
CA GLY A 204 -3.11 -13.43 -24.69
C GLY A 204 -4.50 -13.19 -25.30
N ARG A 205 -5.14 -14.24 -25.87
CA ARG A 205 -6.46 -14.15 -26.53
C ARG A 205 -6.53 -13.07 -27.62
N ASN A 206 -5.42 -12.81 -28.29
CA ASN A 206 -5.23 -11.74 -29.29
C ASN A 206 -5.44 -10.32 -28.76
N LEU A 207 -5.34 -10.11 -27.43
CA LEU A 207 -5.40 -8.78 -26.82
C LEU A 207 -4.04 -8.08 -26.81
N ASN A 208 -2.95 -8.79 -27.06
CA ASN A 208 -1.59 -8.28 -27.09
C ASN A 208 -1.38 -7.33 -28.29
N ASN A 209 -0.51 -6.35 -28.09
CA ASN A 209 -0.05 -5.52 -29.21
C ASN A 209 0.97 -6.30 -30.04
N LYS A 210 0.57 -6.71 -31.25
CA LYS A 210 1.39 -7.52 -32.16
C LYS A 210 2.70 -6.82 -32.56
N GLN A 211 2.70 -5.49 -32.70
CA GLN A 211 3.91 -4.73 -33.06
C GLN A 211 4.96 -4.81 -31.95
N ILE A 212 4.53 -4.64 -30.69
CA ILE A 212 5.41 -4.77 -29.52
C ILE A 212 5.94 -6.20 -29.41
N LEU A 213 5.10 -7.22 -29.59
CA LEU A 213 5.53 -8.62 -29.58
C LEU A 213 6.59 -8.93 -30.63
N ASN A 214 6.45 -8.40 -31.86
CA ASN A 214 7.43 -8.58 -32.91
C ASN A 214 8.79 -7.92 -32.57
N VAL A 215 8.76 -6.73 -31.96
CA VAL A 215 9.99 -6.06 -31.51
C VAL A 215 10.64 -6.85 -30.38
N TYR A 216 9.85 -7.33 -29.42
CA TYR A 216 10.33 -8.15 -28.31
C TYR A 216 10.99 -9.44 -28.82
N ALA A 217 10.27 -10.23 -29.63
CA ALA A 217 10.76 -11.51 -30.15
C ALA A 217 12.09 -11.38 -30.93
N LYS A 218 12.23 -10.32 -31.73
CA LYS A 218 13.47 -10.07 -32.48
C LYS A 218 14.68 -9.70 -31.64
N ASN A 219 14.49 -9.24 -30.42
CA ASN A 219 15.57 -8.66 -29.60
C ASN A 219 15.84 -9.42 -28.31
N VAL A 220 14.93 -10.26 -27.82
CA VAL A 220 15.07 -10.91 -26.52
C VAL A 220 16.05 -12.07 -26.52
N GLY A 221 16.14 -12.84 -27.62
CA GLY A 221 17.01 -14.02 -27.69
C GLY A 221 18.50 -13.77 -27.81
N PRO A 222 18.96 -12.73 -28.50
CA PRO A 222 20.39 -12.40 -28.65
C PRO A 222 21.03 -11.74 -27.42
N THR A 223 20.22 -11.37 -26.40
CA THR A 223 20.70 -10.69 -25.17
C THR A 223 21.06 -11.70 -24.05
#